data_6c0b60f278963952a1528e1c06405442
#
_entry.id   6c0b60f278963952a1528e1c06405442
#
_cell.length_a   1.000
_cell.length_b   1.000
_cell.length_c   1.000
_cell.angle_alpha   90.00
_cell.angle_beta   90.00
_cell.angle_gamma   90.00
#
_symmetry.space_group_name_H-M   'P 1'
#
loop_
_entity.id
_entity.type
_entity.pdbx_description
1 polymer ?
#
loop_
_entity_poly.entity_id
_entity_poly.type
_entity_poly.pdbx_seq_one_letter_code
_entity_poly.pdbx_strand_id
1 'polypeptide(L)'
;NGGSRNYTNKRRNNNRNNNFKNPNKNGYKKQYDSKKPRVEADKDEQLKVSIDFLKGLVNSFGLKGDVEGSLEDDNLVVKVTGEQTEALVGDKGFIIRSLHELTRTVVQRKTGAGTRLRLDVADYALKRKEALTIYAERLSKQILEDKQEVMLEPMNSVDRKTLHDAAANFEGI
;
A
#
# COMPACT_ATOMS: atom_id res chain seq x y z
N ASN A 1 -39.56 -7.37 57.77
CA ASN A 1 -40.03 -8.28 56.71
C ASN A 1 -39.61 -7.73 55.37
N GLY A 2 -38.46 -8.12 54.90
CA GLY A 2 -37.98 -7.73 53.58
C GLY A 2 -37.08 -8.84 53.03
N GLY A 3 -37.64 -9.69 52.20
CA GLY A 3 -36.96 -10.85 51.60
C GLY A 3 -35.97 -10.45 50.54
N SER A 4 -34.73 -10.80 50.76
CA SER A 4 -33.65 -10.73 49.78
C SER A 4 -33.80 -11.88 48.75
N ARG A 5 -33.99 -11.55 47.49
CA ARG A 5 -34.03 -12.55 46.39
C ARG A 5 -32.64 -12.66 45.74
N ASN A 6 -31.97 -13.74 46.09
CA ASN A 6 -30.72 -14.16 45.41
C ASN A 6 -31.01 -14.62 43.98
N TYR A 7 -30.53 -13.90 42.98
CA TYR A 7 -30.47 -14.37 41.59
C TYR A 7 -29.20 -15.16 41.35
N THR A 8 -29.28 -16.48 41.41
CA THR A 8 -28.22 -17.39 40.97
C THR A 8 -28.24 -17.51 39.47
N ASN A 9 -27.19 -16.96 38.84
CA ASN A 9 -26.99 -16.99 37.39
C ASN A 9 -26.49 -18.38 36.95
N LYS A 10 -27.37 -19.25 36.55
CA LYS A 10 -27.04 -20.58 35.98
C LYS A 10 -26.55 -20.41 34.55
N ARG A 11 -25.21 -20.39 34.35
CA ARG A 11 -24.59 -20.53 33.03
C ARG A 11 -24.96 -21.88 32.44
N ARG A 12 -25.87 -21.90 31.45
CA ARG A 12 -26.16 -23.06 30.61
C ARG A 12 -25.03 -23.22 29.60
N ASN A 13 -24.18 -24.22 29.84
CA ASN A 13 -23.15 -24.70 28.91
C ASN A 13 -23.85 -25.47 27.78
N ASN A 14 -24.11 -24.81 26.64
CA ASN A 14 -24.73 -25.45 25.48
C ASN A 14 -23.61 -25.92 24.54
N ASN A 15 -23.04 -27.08 24.89
CA ASN A 15 -22.12 -27.84 24.05
C ASN A 15 -22.94 -28.52 22.93
N ARG A 16 -23.24 -27.81 21.85
CA ARG A 16 -23.80 -28.41 20.63
C ARG A 16 -22.65 -28.79 19.71
N ASN A 17 -22.23 -30.03 19.83
CA ASN A 17 -21.39 -30.74 18.86
C ASN A 17 -22.14 -30.85 17.53
N ASN A 18 -22.00 -29.79 16.65
CA ASN A 18 -22.46 -29.88 15.27
C ASN A 18 -21.34 -30.44 14.42
N ASN A 19 -21.36 -31.78 14.36
CA ASN A 19 -20.50 -32.55 13.46
C ASN A 19 -21.06 -32.47 12.02
N PHE A 20 -21.01 -31.28 11.40
CA PHE A 20 -21.24 -31.12 9.96
C PHE A 20 -20.00 -31.61 9.22
N LYS A 21 -20.02 -32.86 8.83
CA LYS A 21 -19.11 -33.44 7.83
C LYS A 21 -19.36 -32.68 6.51
N ASN A 22 -18.53 -31.71 6.18
CA ASN A 22 -18.53 -31.05 4.89
C ASN A 22 -17.84 -31.99 3.87
N PRO A 23 -18.57 -32.57 2.91
CA PRO A 23 -18.02 -33.60 2.01
C PRO A 23 -17.16 -33.02 0.88
N ASN A 24 -16.87 -31.73 0.86
CA ASN A 24 -16.16 -31.09 -0.26
C ASN A 24 -14.81 -30.53 0.18
N LYS A 25 -13.98 -31.36 0.88
CA LYS A 25 -12.57 -31.06 1.12
C LYS A 25 -11.66 -31.62 0.03
N ASN A 26 -12.03 -31.51 -1.22
CA ASN A 26 -11.03 -31.49 -2.30
C ASN A 26 -10.43 -30.11 -2.40
N GLY A 27 -9.79 -29.70 -1.32
CA GLY A 27 -8.90 -28.56 -1.33
C GLY A 27 -7.76 -28.86 -2.29
N TYR A 28 -7.76 -28.24 -3.45
CA TYR A 28 -6.56 -28.06 -4.25
C TYR A 28 -5.53 -27.36 -3.36
N LYS A 29 -4.77 -28.14 -2.59
CA LYS A 29 -3.49 -27.70 -2.05
C LYS A 29 -2.63 -27.42 -3.29
N LYS A 30 -2.68 -26.18 -3.79
CA LYS A 30 -1.60 -25.70 -4.64
C LYS A 30 -0.34 -25.88 -3.79
N GLN A 31 0.37 -26.97 -4.08
CA GLN A 31 1.71 -27.17 -3.61
C GLN A 31 2.50 -25.99 -4.19
N TYR A 32 2.67 -24.94 -3.39
CA TYR A 32 3.65 -23.91 -3.69
C TYR A 32 4.99 -24.61 -3.61
N ASP A 33 5.50 -24.96 -4.75
CA ASP A 33 6.82 -25.58 -4.91
C ASP A 33 7.85 -24.52 -4.54
N SER A 34 8.13 -24.42 -3.24
CA SER A 34 9.03 -23.45 -2.63
C SER A 34 10.50 -23.71 -2.98
N LYS A 35 10.79 -24.60 -3.94
CA LYS A 35 12.11 -25.04 -4.32
C LYS A 35 12.52 -24.73 -5.76
N LYS A 36 11.80 -23.83 -6.45
CA LYS A 36 12.41 -23.27 -7.65
C LYS A 36 13.58 -22.39 -7.20
N PRO A 37 14.82 -22.68 -7.68
CA PRO A 37 15.94 -21.79 -7.37
C PRO A 37 15.53 -20.38 -7.76
N ARG A 38 15.68 -19.41 -6.86
CA ARG A 38 15.53 -18.00 -7.22
C ARG A 38 16.56 -17.75 -8.29
N VAL A 39 16.11 -17.52 -9.50
CA VAL A 39 16.99 -17.05 -10.57
C VAL A 39 17.47 -15.69 -10.08
N GLU A 40 18.76 -15.57 -9.78
CA GLU A 40 19.40 -14.29 -9.53
C GLU A 40 19.44 -13.60 -10.88
N ALA A 41 18.51 -12.66 -11.08
CA ALA A 41 18.54 -11.83 -12.27
C ALA A 41 19.54 -10.71 -12.06
N ASP A 42 20.22 -10.36 -13.15
CA ASP A 42 21.07 -9.19 -13.19
C ASP A 42 20.21 -7.93 -12.92
N LYS A 43 20.57 -7.21 -11.87
CA LYS A 43 19.83 -5.99 -11.45
C LYS A 43 20.02 -4.85 -12.43
N ASP A 44 21.16 -4.77 -13.07
CA ASP A 44 21.41 -3.77 -14.11
C ASP A 44 20.50 -4.01 -15.31
N GLU A 45 20.29 -5.28 -15.69
CA GLU A 45 19.32 -5.66 -16.71
C GLU A 45 17.89 -5.31 -16.27
N GLN A 46 17.51 -5.62 -15.02
CA GLN A 46 16.19 -5.27 -14.48
C GLN A 46 15.97 -3.77 -14.47
N LEU A 47 16.97 -2.99 -14.08
CA LEU A 47 16.92 -1.53 -14.10
C LEU A 47 16.73 -0.99 -15.51
N LYS A 48 17.52 -1.47 -16.46
CA LYS A 48 17.41 -1.10 -17.88
C LYS A 48 16.02 -1.38 -18.43
N VAL A 49 15.49 -2.57 -18.18
CA VAL A 49 14.13 -2.96 -18.61
C VAL A 49 13.07 -2.04 -18.00
N SER A 50 13.23 -1.65 -16.74
CA SER A 50 12.32 -0.72 -16.07
C SER A 50 12.33 0.66 -16.71
N ILE A 51 13.52 1.20 -16.97
CA ILE A 51 13.70 2.51 -17.60
C ILE A 51 13.15 2.50 -19.02
N ASP A 52 13.50 1.51 -19.83
CA ASP A 52 13.06 1.41 -21.23
C ASP A 52 11.52 1.31 -21.32
N PHE A 53 10.91 0.53 -20.42
CA PHE A 53 9.47 0.40 -20.36
C PHE A 53 8.79 1.73 -20.01
N LEU A 54 9.27 2.42 -18.96
CA LEU A 54 8.68 3.69 -18.52
C LEU A 54 8.93 4.82 -19.52
N LYS A 55 10.10 4.89 -20.16
CA LYS A 55 10.36 5.82 -21.27
C LYS A 55 9.40 5.59 -22.45
N GLY A 56 9.20 4.33 -22.83
CA GLY A 56 8.24 3.98 -23.87
C GLY A 56 6.82 4.41 -23.51
N LEU A 57 6.43 4.26 -22.27
CA LEU A 57 5.11 4.64 -21.79
C LEU A 57 4.94 6.18 -21.78
N VAL A 58 5.88 6.92 -21.20
CA VAL A 58 5.88 8.39 -21.20
C VAL A 58 5.75 8.93 -22.62
N ASN A 59 6.54 8.40 -23.54
CA ASN A 59 6.50 8.79 -24.96
C ASN A 59 5.15 8.43 -25.62
N SER A 60 4.60 7.25 -25.31
CA SER A 60 3.31 6.82 -25.90
C SER A 60 2.14 7.67 -25.45
N PHE A 61 2.22 8.24 -24.25
CA PHE A 61 1.24 9.22 -23.75
C PHE A 61 1.48 10.64 -24.26
N GLY A 62 2.55 10.86 -25.02
CA GLY A 62 2.93 12.19 -25.50
C GLY A 62 3.40 13.15 -24.42
N LEU A 63 3.81 12.62 -23.26
CA LEU A 63 4.30 13.40 -22.15
C LEU A 63 5.76 13.77 -22.34
N LYS A 64 6.13 14.98 -21.93
CA LYS A 64 7.53 15.43 -21.89
C LYS A 64 8.10 15.08 -20.51
N GLY A 65 8.84 14.02 -20.42
CA GLY A 65 9.42 13.58 -19.16
C GLY A 65 10.67 12.74 -19.34
N ASP A 66 11.56 12.85 -18.39
CA ASP A 66 12.76 12.03 -18.28
C ASP A 66 12.56 10.92 -17.26
N VAL A 67 13.17 9.77 -17.56
CA VAL A 67 13.15 8.61 -16.67
C VAL A 67 14.58 8.28 -16.29
N GLU A 68 14.87 8.39 -15.01
CA GLU A 68 16.15 8.06 -14.41
C GLU A 68 16.00 6.88 -13.47
N GLY A 69 17.05 6.07 -13.32
CA GLY A 69 17.03 4.95 -12.43
C GLY A 69 18.39 4.72 -11.77
N SER A 70 18.34 4.25 -10.54
CA SER A 70 19.50 3.89 -9.73
C SER A 70 19.25 2.61 -8.96
N LEU A 71 20.35 1.97 -8.52
CA LEU A 71 20.30 0.87 -7.58
C LEU A 71 20.63 1.39 -6.18
N GLU A 72 19.72 1.21 -5.23
CA GLU A 72 19.90 1.58 -3.83
C GLU A 72 19.61 0.36 -2.95
N ASP A 73 20.58 -0.09 -2.16
CA ASP A 73 20.39 -1.16 -1.18
C ASP A 73 19.59 -2.37 -1.72
N ASP A 74 19.91 -2.87 -2.90
CA ASP A 74 19.21 -3.99 -3.52
C ASP A 74 17.82 -3.66 -4.13
N ASN A 75 17.38 -2.41 -4.08
CA ASN A 75 16.16 -1.93 -4.68
C ASN A 75 16.44 -1.18 -5.99
N LEU A 76 15.61 -1.42 -6.98
CA LEU A 76 15.56 -0.58 -8.17
C LEU A 76 14.77 0.68 -7.84
N VAL A 77 15.40 1.83 -7.92
CA VAL A 77 14.74 3.13 -7.75
C VAL A 77 14.63 3.79 -9.11
N VAL A 78 13.41 4.06 -9.56
CA VAL A 78 13.15 4.72 -10.83
C VAL A 78 12.31 5.97 -10.57
N LYS A 79 12.78 7.08 -11.10
CA LYS A 79 12.11 8.39 -11.02
C LYS A 79 11.68 8.85 -12.40
N VAL A 80 10.47 9.36 -12.48
CA VAL A 80 9.91 10.00 -13.67
C VAL A 80 9.68 11.47 -13.36
N THR A 81 10.39 12.35 -14.06
CA THR A 81 10.32 13.80 -13.88
C THR A 81 10.01 14.48 -15.20
N GLY A 82 9.43 15.67 -15.17
CA GLY A 82 9.17 16.47 -16.36
C GLY A 82 7.79 17.11 -16.38
N GLU A 83 7.54 17.87 -17.43
CA GLU A 83 6.28 18.55 -17.62
C GLU A 83 5.14 17.54 -17.81
N GLN A 84 4.00 17.79 -17.17
CA GLN A 84 2.78 16.96 -17.28
C GLN A 84 2.90 15.52 -16.73
N THR A 85 4.05 15.12 -16.19
CA THR A 85 4.20 13.77 -15.60
C THR A 85 3.29 13.54 -14.39
N GLU A 86 2.77 14.59 -13.78
CA GLU A 86 1.76 14.52 -12.72
C GLU A 86 0.48 13.78 -13.17
N ALA A 87 0.17 13.77 -14.47
CA ALA A 87 -0.92 12.97 -15.04
C ALA A 87 -0.77 11.47 -14.76
N LEU A 88 0.47 10.99 -14.61
CA LEU A 88 0.78 9.59 -14.28
C LEU A 88 0.63 9.27 -12.79
N VAL A 89 0.36 10.26 -11.96
CA VAL A 89 0.07 10.05 -10.53
C VAL A 89 -1.38 9.61 -10.32
N GLY A 90 -2.32 10.34 -10.93
CA GLY A 90 -3.75 10.11 -10.79
C GLY A 90 -4.31 10.47 -9.41
N ASP A 91 -5.61 10.29 -9.22
CA ASP A 91 -6.26 10.57 -7.94
C ASP A 91 -5.64 9.75 -6.81
N LYS A 92 -5.21 10.45 -5.75
CA LYS A 92 -4.60 9.85 -4.55
C LYS A 92 -3.51 8.80 -4.87
N GLY A 93 -2.79 8.96 -5.99
CA GLY A 93 -1.74 8.05 -6.43
C GLY A 93 -2.24 6.72 -7.00
N PHE A 94 -3.46 6.66 -7.52
CA PHE A 94 -4.01 5.43 -8.08
C PHE A 94 -3.25 4.97 -9.34
N ILE A 95 -2.94 5.91 -10.25
CA ILE A 95 -2.25 5.58 -11.49
C ILE A 95 -0.81 5.13 -11.20
N ILE A 96 -0.08 5.86 -10.37
CA ILE A 96 1.31 5.49 -10.04
C ILE A 96 1.41 4.08 -9.42
N ARG A 97 0.43 3.67 -8.60
CA ARG A 97 0.40 2.30 -8.04
C ARG A 97 0.20 1.26 -9.13
N SER A 98 -0.67 1.54 -10.09
CA SER A 98 -0.91 0.66 -11.23
C SER A 98 0.32 0.55 -12.13
N LEU A 99 1.00 1.68 -12.36
CA LEU A 99 2.26 1.72 -13.11
C LEU A 99 3.37 0.95 -12.42
N HIS A 100 3.48 1.06 -11.11
CA HIS A 100 4.42 0.30 -10.30
C HIS A 100 4.24 -1.22 -10.50
N GLU A 101 3.02 -1.72 -10.35
CA GLU A 101 2.72 -3.15 -10.53
C GLU A 101 2.91 -3.61 -11.98
N LEU A 102 2.56 -2.77 -12.95
CA LEU A 102 2.77 -3.06 -14.35
C LEU A 102 4.26 -3.16 -14.68
N THR A 103 5.05 -2.19 -14.27
CA THR A 103 6.52 -2.17 -14.46
C THR A 103 7.14 -3.40 -13.82
N ARG A 104 6.79 -3.72 -12.58
CA ARG A 104 7.26 -4.91 -11.88
C ARG A 104 6.94 -6.19 -12.65
N THR A 105 5.74 -6.30 -13.20
CA THR A 105 5.31 -7.45 -13.99
C THR A 105 6.10 -7.57 -15.29
N VAL A 106 6.37 -6.46 -15.97
CA VAL A 106 7.17 -6.44 -17.20
C VAL A 106 8.61 -6.89 -16.93
N VAL A 107 9.22 -6.34 -15.87
CA VAL A 107 10.57 -6.73 -15.46
C VAL A 107 10.63 -8.21 -15.14
N GLN A 108 9.70 -8.72 -14.33
CA GLN A 108 9.65 -10.13 -13.97
C GLN A 108 9.48 -11.04 -15.19
N ARG A 109 8.69 -10.64 -16.18
CA ARG A 109 8.49 -11.43 -17.39
C ARG A 109 9.73 -11.45 -18.30
N LYS A 110 10.45 -10.34 -18.38
CA LYS A 110 11.64 -10.23 -19.24
C LYS A 110 12.87 -10.87 -18.62
N THR A 111 13.06 -10.72 -17.31
CA THR A 111 14.27 -11.22 -16.62
C THR A 111 14.08 -12.55 -15.88
N GLY A 112 12.84 -13.07 -15.85
CA GLY A 112 12.52 -14.34 -15.17
C GLY A 112 12.53 -14.28 -13.64
N ALA A 113 12.89 -13.14 -13.03
CA ALA A 113 13.01 -12.99 -11.59
C ALA A 113 12.20 -11.82 -11.05
N GLY A 114 11.74 -11.96 -9.81
CA GLY A 114 11.06 -10.88 -9.10
C GLY A 114 12.04 -9.75 -8.76
N THR A 115 11.53 -8.53 -8.72
CA THR A 115 12.31 -7.33 -8.40
C THR A 115 11.69 -6.53 -7.27
N ARG A 116 12.52 -5.81 -6.53
CA ARG A 116 12.11 -4.78 -5.57
C ARG A 116 12.22 -3.42 -6.25
N LEU A 117 11.09 -2.94 -6.77
CA LEU A 117 11.01 -1.68 -7.49
C LEU A 117 10.44 -0.59 -6.57
N ARG A 118 11.06 0.57 -6.58
CA ARG A 118 10.51 1.83 -6.07
C ARG A 118 10.32 2.77 -7.25
N LEU A 119 9.09 3.14 -7.52
CA LEU A 119 8.74 4.09 -8.57
C LEU A 119 8.28 5.38 -7.92
N ASP A 120 8.89 6.49 -8.29
CA ASP A 120 8.44 7.82 -7.94
C ASP A 120 8.16 8.63 -9.21
N VAL A 121 7.08 9.39 -9.20
CA VAL A 121 6.66 10.22 -10.33
C VAL A 121 6.40 11.64 -9.80
N ALA A 122 7.08 12.62 -10.36
CA ALA A 122 6.93 14.04 -10.02
C ALA A 122 7.08 14.33 -8.51
N ASP A 123 7.91 13.56 -7.80
CA ASP A 123 8.12 13.63 -6.35
C ASP A 123 6.80 13.48 -5.55
N TYR A 124 5.86 12.67 -6.09
CA TYR A 124 4.53 12.51 -5.51
C TYR A 124 4.57 12.03 -4.05
N ALA A 125 5.45 11.08 -3.74
CA ALA A 125 5.52 10.52 -2.39
C ALA A 125 5.84 11.60 -1.33
N LEU A 126 6.77 12.50 -1.65
CA LEU A 126 7.15 13.62 -0.78
C LEU A 126 6.02 14.64 -0.67
N LYS A 127 5.52 15.13 -1.80
CA LYS A 127 4.40 16.10 -1.87
C LYS A 127 3.15 15.59 -1.13
N ARG A 128 2.84 14.29 -1.29
CA ARG A 128 1.69 13.66 -0.61
C ARG A 128 1.87 13.62 0.89
N LYS A 129 3.06 13.24 1.36
CA LYS A 129 3.39 13.21 2.79
C LYS A 129 3.25 14.60 3.41
N GLU A 130 3.83 15.62 2.78
CA GLU A 130 3.75 17.02 3.25
C GLU A 130 2.30 17.50 3.31
N ALA A 131 1.52 17.29 2.26
CA ALA A 131 0.12 17.67 2.22
C ALA A 131 -0.71 17.00 3.31
N LEU A 132 -0.47 15.71 3.57
CA LEU A 132 -1.16 14.97 4.63
C LEU A 132 -0.73 15.44 6.01
N THR A 133 0.53 15.78 6.22
CA THR A 133 1.02 16.34 7.49
C THR A 133 0.32 17.67 7.79
N ILE A 134 0.30 18.59 6.83
CA ILE A 134 -0.39 19.89 6.98
C ILE A 134 -1.89 19.70 7.23
N TYR A 135 -2.51 18.74 6.53
CA TYR A 135 -3.93 18.42 6.72
C TYR A 135 -4.20 17.89 8.13
N ALA A 136 -3.37 16.95 8.61
CA ALA A 136 -3.49 16.39 9.95
C ALA A 136 -3.35 17.46 11.04
N GLU A 137 -2.37 18.36 10.91
CA GLU A 137 -2.17 19.46 11.87
C GLU A 137 -3.36 20.41 11.95
N ARG A 138 -3.95 20.77 10.80
CA ARG A 138 -5.15 21.62 10.75
C ARG A 138 -6.34 20.92 11.39
N LEU A 139 -6.53 19.65 11.05
CA LEU A 139 -7.62 18.85 11.59
C LEU A 139 -7.50 18.66 13.11
N SER A 140 -6.28 18.38 13.59
CA SER A 140 -6.01 18.23 15.01
C SER A 140 -6.37 19.49 15.79
N LYS A 141 -6.00 20.66 15.30
CA LYS A 141 -6.38 21.95 15.92
C LYS A 141 -7.90 22.13 15.96
N GLN A 142 -8.58 21.84 14.85
CA GLN A 142 -10.03 21.94 14.78
C GLN A 142 -10.73 20.99 15.80
N ILE A 143 -10.28 19.74 15.89
CA ILE A 143 -10.82 18.76 16.85
C ILE A 143 -10.65 19.22 18.29
N LEU A 144 -9.50 19.80 18.62
CA LEU A 144 -9.23 20.34 19.98
C LEU A 144 -10.13 21.53 20.32
N GLU A 145 -10.47 22.38 19.34
CA GLU A 145 -11.37 23.52 19.50
C GLU A 145 -12.83 23.07 19.61
N ASP A 146 -13.30 22.25 18.66
CA ASP A 146 -14.69 21.85 18.52
C ASP A 146 -15.06 20.67 19.47
N LYS A 147 -14.06 19.92 19.94
CA LYS A 147 -14.20 18.68 20.74
C LYS A 147 -15.12 17.65 20.08
N GLN A 148 -15.11 17.60 18.77
CA GLN A 148 -15.88 16.65 17.98
C GLN A 148 -14.96 15.70 17.23
N GLU A 149 -15.32 14.42 17.22
CA GLU A 149 -14.61 13.43 16.38
C GLU A 149 -14.89 13.67 14.89
N VAL A 150 -13.88 13.45 14.06
CA VAL A 150 -13.99 13.59 12.61
C VAL A 150 -13.69 12.26 11.96
N MET A 151 -14.63 11.78 11.14
CA MET A 151 -14.45 10.58 10.35
C MET A 151 -13.73 10.93 9.04
N LEU A 152 -12.58 10.28 8.81
CA LEU A 152 -11.80 10.45 7.59
C LEU A 152 -12.19 9.44 6.52
N GLU A 153 -12.00 9.82 5.25
CA GLU A 153 -12.16 8.89 4.14
C GLU A 153 -11.17 7.71 4.25
N PRO A 154 -11.57 6.52 3.76
CA PRO A 154 -10.67 5.38 3.68
C PRO A 154 -9.40 5.71 2.89
N MET A 155 -8.24 5.37 3.45
CA MET A 155 -6.94 5.64 2.85
C MET A 155 -6.01 4.44 2.98
N ASN A 156 -4.96 4.43 2.18
CA ASN A 156 -3.93 3.39 2.24
C ASN A 156 -3.16 3.43 3.57
N SER A 157 -2.40 2.38 3.86
CA SER A 157 -1.66 2.25 5.13
C SER A 157 -0.56 3.30 5.32
N VAL A 158 0.05 3.77 4.24
CA VAL A 158 1.12 4.78 4.28
C VAL A 158 0.54 6.15 4.63
N ASP A 159 -0.52 6.55 3.93
CA ASP A 159 -1.23 7.82 4.18
C ASP A 159 -1.77 7.85 5.62
N ARG A 160 -2.40 6.74 6.06
CA ARG A 160 -2.91 6.61 7.42
C ARG A 160 -1.81 6.74 8.47
N LYS A 161 -0.65 6.10 8.25
CA LYS A 161 0.50 6.25 9.14
C LYS A 161 0.95 7.70 9.21
N THR A 162 1.07 8.38 8.06
CA THR A 162 1.48 9.79 8.02
C THR A 162 0.55 10.69 8.83
N LEU A 163 -0.76 10.47 8.73
CA LEU A 163 -1.75 11.21 9.51
C LEU A 163 -1.61 10.92 11.01
N HIS A 164 -1.47 9.66 11.41
CA HIS A 164 -1.28 9.30 12.81
C HIS A 164 0.02 9.86 13.38
N ASP A 165 1.12 9.77 12.64
CA ASP A 165 2.41 10.31 13.09
C ASP A 165 2.34 11.85 13.28
N ALA A 166 1.60 12.56 12.43
CA ALA A 166 1.43 14.00 12.55
C ALA A 166 0.46 14.36 13.70
N ALA A 167 -0.65 13.62 13.87
CA ALA A 167 -1.62 13.85 14.92
C ALA A 167 -1.05 13.54 16.31
N ALA A 168 -0.12 12.59 16.43
CA ALA A 168 0.52 12.24 17.69
C ALA A 168 1.29 13.39 18.38
N ASN A 169 1.59 14.47 17.63
CA ASN A 169 2.21 15.69 18.19
C ASN A 169 1.22 16.56 19.00
N PHE A 170 -0.07 16.23 19.00
CA PHE A 170 -1.11 16.98 19.68
C PHE A 170 -1.66 16.17 20.85
N GLU A 171 -1.52 16.70 22.08
CA GLU A 171 -2.08 16.07 23.26
C GLU A 171 -3.63 16.13 23.24
N GLY A 172 -4.28 14.99 23.47
CA GLY A 172 -5.74 14.89 23.52
C GLY A 172 -6.41 14.45 22.21
N ILE A 173 -5.63 13.99 21.22
CA ILE A 173 -6.12 13.40 19.97
C ILE A 173 -5.76 11.92 19.91
#